data_ecd6e795a0bc59621287148bcd701d64
#
_entry.id   ecd6e795a0bc59621287148bcd701d64
#
_cell.length_a   1.000
_cell.length_b   1.000
_cell.length_c   1.000
_cell.angle_alpha   90.00
_cell.angle_beta   90.00
_cell.angle_gamma   90.00
#
_symmetry.space_group_name_H-M   'P 1'
#
loop_
_entity.id
_entity.type
_entity.pdbx_description
1 polymer ?
#
loop_
_entity_poly.entity_id
_entity_poly.type
_entity_poly.pdbx_seq_one_letter_code
_entity_poly.pdbx_strand_id
1 'polypeptide(L)'
;MLRYYFPALFGLIACNAVEAKHLYQYTDDKGIVHITDVAPTDNANVKVTTTLARAEAQPLMRLREDGPDTDRTITFINFSGGPVSVEVKFSEAVNVRSEPPLPTRLVIKPQGETPGVHIHAADPRLGFHYRFSATYMPGDVHAVMDESVRYRLPFPAHDQFTVAQGFGGKFSHHDAQNQYAVDIGMPEGTPVIAARDGVVMTLDNDFYGAGLDMARYGDRANNIRIVHADGSMAVYAHLQMETARVHVGARVQAGETLALSGDTGYSSGPHLHFCIQQNRNMELVSVPFKFADTASGFVPMEGMVLGEP
;
A
#
# COMPACT_ATOMS: atom_id res chain seq x y z
N MET A 1 -48.02 14.04 0.00
CA MET A 1 -47.15 12.87 -0.27
C MET A 1 -46.46 13.08 -1.61
N LEU A 2 -45.24 13.58 -1.60
CA LEU A 2 -44.44 13.82 -2.79
C LEU A 2 -43.26 12.82 -2.77
N ARG A 3 -43.30 11.86 -3.69
CA ARG A 3 -42.22 10.89 -3.88
C ARG A 3 -41.21 11.51 -4.85
N TYR A 4 -39.99 11.78 -4.37
CA TYR A 4 -38.86 12.11 -5.23
C TYR A 4 -38.16 10.84 -5.66
N TYR A 5 -38.19 10.52 -6.94
CA TYR A 5 -37.33 9.53 -7.57
C TYR A 5 -36.02 10.21 -7.91
N PHE A 6 -34.91 9.75 -7.32
CA PHE A 6 -33.57 10.05 -7.82
C PHE A 6 -33.13 8.93 -8.77
N PRO A 7 -32.74 9.25 -10.01
CA PRO A 7 -32.16 8.26 -10.90
C PRO A 7 -30.73 7.95 -10.41
N ALA A 8 -30.43 6.66 -10.25
CA ALA A 8 -29.09 6.17 -9.99
C ALA A 8 -28.22 6.46 -11.24
N LEU A 9 -27.35 7.43 -11.13
CA LEU A 9 -26.33 7.70 -12.14
C LEU A 9 -25.19 6.67 -11.91
N PHE A 10 -25.12 5.64 -12.76
CA PHE A 10 -23.97 4.75 -12.88
C PHE A 10 -22.81 5.56 -13.48
N GLY A 11 -22.03 6.22 -12.62
CA GLY A 11 -20.74 6.75 -13.01
C GLY A 11 -19.71 5.62 -12.99
N LEU A 12 -19.14 5.30 -14.14
CA LEU A 12 -17.86 4.61 -14.20
C LEU A 12 -16.86 5.44 -13.38
N ILE A 13 -16.52 4.97 -12.20
CA ILE A 13 -15.40 5.51 -11.44
C ILE A 13 -14.14 4.99 -12.15
N ALA A 14 -13.62 5.81 -13.07
CA ALA A 14 -12.23 5.69 -13.48
C ALA A 14 -11.40 5.84 -12.19
N CYS A 15 -10.65 4.81 -11.84
CA CYS A 15 -9.67 4.87 -10.77
C CYS A 15 -8.58 5.82 -11.24
N ASN A 16 -8.75 7.11 -10.98
CA ASN A 16 -7.68 8.08 -11.14
C ASN A 16 -6.68 7.80 -10.01
N ALA A 17 -5.47 7.42 -10.37
CA ALA A 17 -4.34 7.51 -9.48
C ALA A 17 -4.34 8.95 -8.92
N VAL A 18 -4.41 9.08 -7.60
CA VAL A 18 -4.29 10.40 -6.96
C VAL A 18 -2.81 10.72 -6.96
N GLU A 19 -2.38 11.43 -7.97
CA GLU A 19 -1.05 12.05 -8.02
C GLU A 19 -0.95 13.11 -6.91
N ALA A 20 0.28 13.39 -6.43
CA ALA A 20 0.52 14.52 -5.54
C ALA A 20 -0.18 15.74 -6.13
N LYS A 21 -1.09 16.33 -5.35
CA LYS A 21 -1.84 17.47 -5.85
C LYS A 21 -0.92 18.68 -5.93
N HIS A 22 -0.34 18.90 -7.11
CA HIS A 22 0.18 20.20 -7.44
C HIS A 22 -1.01 21.15 -7.49
N LEU A 23 -1.08 22.08 -6.53
CA LEU A 23 -2.04 23.17 -6.60
C LEU A 23 -1.36 24.35 -7.31
N TYR A 24 -1.89 24.68 -8.48
CA TYR A 24 -1.46 25.82 -9.27
C TYR A 24 -2.33 27.03 -8.90
N GLN A 25 -1.68 28.08 -8.39
CA GLN A 25 -2.34 29.36 -8.16
C GLN A 25 -1.85 30.37 -9.20
N TYR A 26 -2.78 30.98 -9.91
CA TYR A 26 -2.49 32.06 -10.85
C TYR A 26 -3.61 33.09 -10.86
N THR A 27 -3.29 34.29 -11.33
CA THR A 27 -4.27 35.38 -11.49
C THR A 27 -4.46 35.60 -12.98
N ASP A 28 -5.70 35.56 -13.46
CA ASP A 28 -6.04 35.83 -14.85
C ASP A 28 -5.97 37.33 -15.22
N ASP A 29 -6.18 37.64 -16.48
CA ASP A 29 -6.20 39.01 -17.03
C ASP A 29 -7.32 39.89 -16.47
N LYS A 30 -8.33 39.28 -15.82
CA LYS A 30 -9.43 39.98 -15.13
C LYS A 30 -9.17 40.18 -13.64
N GLY A 31 -8.00 39.76 -13.14
CA GLY A 31 -7.63 39.86 -11.74
C GLY A 31 -8.24 38.77 -10.84
N ILE A 32 -8.82 37.71 -11.42
CA ILE A 32 -9.39 36.59 -10.66
C ILE A 32 -8.29 35.60 -10.32
N VAL A 33 -8.21 35.24 -9.02
CA VAL A 33 -7.28 34.22 -8.54
C VAL A 33 -7.89 32.83 -8.76
N HIS A 34 -7.21 32.01 -9.52
CA HIS A 34 -7.54 30.61 -9.75
C HIS A 34 -6.65 29.72 -8.90
N ILE A 35 -7.25 28.69 -8.28
CA ILE A 35 -6.54 27.59 -7.63
C ILE A 35 -7.07 26.29 -8.25
N THR A 36 -6.21 25.52 -8.88
CA THR A 36 -6.56 24.30 -9.62
C THR A 36 -5.48 23.23 -9.43
N ASP A 37 -5.85 21.98 -9.61
CA ASP A 37 -4.97 20.81 -9.64
C ASP A 37 -4.53 20.44 -11.07
N VAL A 38 -4.95 21.22 -12.07
CA VAL A 38 -4.54 21.05 -13.46
C VAL A 38 -3.57 22.17 -13.85
N ALA A 39 -2.39 21.81 -14.36
CA ALA A 39 -1.44 22.80 -14.84
C ALA A 39 -2.07 23.66 -15.96
N PRO A 40 -2.00 25.00 -15.87
CA PRO A 40 -2.54 25.87 -16.92
C PRO A 40 -1.75 25.67 -18.22
N THR A 41 -2.44 25.26 -19.28
CA THR A 41 -1.85 24.88 -20.58
C THR A 41 -1.48 26.04 -21.49
N ASP A 42 -2.04 27.23 -21.28
CA ASP A 42 -1.81 28.37 -22.16
C ASP A 42 -1.87 29.70 -21.39
N ASN A 43 -0.70 30.17 -20.94
CA ASN A 43 -0.55 31.60 -20.68
C ASN A 43 0.92 31.92 -20.42
N ALA A 44 1.65 32.30 -21.48
CA ALA A 44 3.07 32.68 -21.41
C ALA A 44 3.38 33.93 -20.53
N ASN A 45 2.34 34.57 -19.96
CA ASN A 45 2.47 35.82 -19.18
C ASN A 45 1.87 35.76 -17.78
N VAL A 46 1.36 34.60 -17.30
CA VAL A 46 0.77 34.49 -15.97
C VAL A 46 1.77 33.90 -15.01
N LYS A 47 2.04 34.59 -13.90
CA LYS A 47 2.88 34.06 -12.82
C LYS A 47 2.12 32.93 -12.13
N VAL A 48 2.52 31.69 -12.38
CA VAL A 48 1.98 30.50 -11.72
C VAL A 48 2.79 30.21 -10.46
N THR A 49 2.14 30.10 -9.33
CA THR A 49 2.74 29.59 -8.09
C THR A 49 2.27 28.16 -7.91
N THR A 50 3.20 27.21 -7.81
CA THR A 50 2.89 25.81 -7.55
C THR A 50 3.09 25.51 -6.07
N THR A 51 2.11 24.90 -5.44
CA THR A 51 2.16 24.43 -4.05
C THR A 51 1.82 22.92 -4.05
N LEU A 52 2.64 22.14 -3.37
CA LEU A 52 2.34 20.72 -3.14
C LEU A 52 1.31 20.60 -2.01
N ALA A 53 0.16 20.05 -2.33
CA ALA A 53 -0.82 19.67 -1.32
C ALA A 53 -0.37 18.39 -0.62
N ARG A 54 -0.69 18.29 0.67
CA ARG A 54 -0.41 17.08 1.45
C ARG A 54 -1.20 15.90 0.86
N ALA A 55 -0.50 14.86 0.42
CA ALA A 55 -1.10 13.62 0.00
C ALA A 55 -1.64 12.83 1.20
N GLU A 56 -2.70 12.07 0.99
CA GLU A 56 -3.26 11.12 1.95
C GLU A 56 -3.12 9.71 1.40
N ALA A 57 -2.71 8.77 2.27
CA ALA A 57 -2.59 7.37 1.90
C ALA A 57 -3.93 6.84 1.36
N GLN A 58 -3.88 6.09 0.26
CA GLN A 58 -5.07 5.50 -0.33
C GLN A 58 -5.62 4.39 0.56
N PRO A 59 -6.95 4.32 0.75
CA PRO A 59 -7.53 3.27 1.56
C PRO A 59 -7.32 1.91 0.88
N LEU A 60 -6.74 0.95 1.61
CA LEU A 60 -6.57 -0.42 1.14
C LEU A 60 -7.91 -1.10 0.85
N MET A 61 -8.93 -0.81 1.66
CA MET A 61 -10.23 -1.43 1.61
C MET A 61 -11.33 -0.49 2.10
N ARG A 62 -12.54 -0.69 1.58
CA ARG A 62 -13.77 -0.12 2.13
C ARG A 62 -14.77 -1.21 2.45
N LEU A 63 -15.71 -0.87 3.32
CA LEU A 63 -16.81 -1.71 3.72
C LEU A 63 -18.10 -1.01 3.31
N ARG A 64 -19.06 -1.79 2.77
CA ARG A 64 -20.42 -1.34 2.44
C ARG A 64 -21.42 -2.29 3.10
N GLU A 65 -22.47 -1.73 3.66
CA GLU A 65 -23.60 -2.47 4.20
C GLU A 65 -24.77 -2.38 3.22
N ASP A 66 -25.24 -3.51 2.72
CA ASP A 66 -26.31 -3.63 1.76
C ASP A 66 -27.53 -4.35 2.41
N GLY A 67 -28.75 -3.91 2.07
CA GLY A 67 -29.99 -4.49 2.57
C GLY A 67 -30.68 -3.70 3.69
N PRO A 68 -31.87 -4.15 4.14
CA PRO A 68 -32.60 -3.52 5.23
C PRO A 68 -31.93 -3.78 6.60
N ASP A 69 -32.34 -3.04 7.62
CA ASP A 69 -31.74 -3.16 8.97
C ASP A 69 -31.86 -4.56 9.57
N THR A 70 -32.90 -5.32 9.18
CA THR A 70 -33.18 -6.67 9.66
C THR A 70 -32.46 -7.78 8.91
N ASP A 71 -31.81 -7.44 7.78
CA ASP A 71 -31.22 -8.43 6.87
C ASP A 71 -30.13 -7.71 6.04
N ARG A 72 -28.90 -7.72 6.53
CA ARG A 72 -27.76 -6.98 5.96
C ARG A 72 -26.67 -7.88 5.45
N THR A 73 -26.09 -7.49 4.31
CA THR A 73 -24.86 -8.07 3.81
C THR A 73 -23.74 -7.05 3.94
N ILE A 74 -22.66 -7.47 4.59
CA ILE A 74 -21.42 -6.70 4.64
C ILE A 74 -20.59 -7.06 3.41
N THR A 75 -20.39 -6.09 2.54
CA THR A 75 -19.58 -6.23 1.32
C THR A 75 -18.23 -5.55 1.50
N PHE A 76 -17.15 -6.25 1.19
CA PHE A 76 -15.79 -5.73 1.24
C PHE A 76 -15.34 -5.32 -0.16
N ILE A 77 -14.77 -4.11 -0.27
CA ILE A 77 -14.27 -3.53 -1.51
C ILE A 77 -12.76 -3.38 -1.38
N ASN A 78 -12.02 -4.23 -2.06
CA ASN A 78 -10.54 -4.23 -2.06
C ASN A 78 -10.03 -3.39 -3.23
N PHE A 79 -9.25 -2.34 -2.95
CA PHE A 79 -8.64 -1.48 -3.96
C PHE A 79 -7.23 -1.92 -4.34
N SER A 80 -6.62 -2.82 -3.57
CA SER A 80 -5.26 -3.27 -3.84
C SER A 80 -5.17 -4.27 -4.99
N GLY A 81 -3.98 -4.40 -5.58
CA GLY A 81 -3.68 -5.41 -6.60
C GLY A 81 -3.41 -6.81 -6.04
N GLY A 82 -3.48 -6.99 -4.72
CA GLY A 82 -3.26 -8.26 -4.03
C GLY A 82 -4.43 -8.65 -3.13
N PRO A 83 -4.41 -9.87 -2.56
CA PRO A 83 -5.42 -10.30 -1.59
C PRO A 83 -5.30 -9.49 -0.29
N VAL A 84 -6.44 -9.28 0.38
CA VAL A 84 -6.49 -8.69 1.72
C VAL A 84 -7.28 -9.63 2.62
N SER A 85 -6.71 -9.98 3.76
CA SER A 85 -7.41 -10.77 4.77
C SER A 85 -8.21 -9.87 5.70
N VAL A 86 -9.42 -10.29 6.04
CA VAL A 86 -10.32 -9.57 6.94
C VAL A 86 -10.74 -10.49 8.08
N GLU A 87 -10.65 -10.03 9.31
CA GLU A 87 -11.28 -10.66 10.47
C GLU A 87 -12.51 -9.87 10.88
N VAL A 88 -13.66 -10.52 10.92
CA VAL A 88 -14.94 -9.93 11.33
C VAL A 88 -15.40 -10.58 12.60
N LYS A 89 -15.83 -9.79 13.58
CA LYS A 89 -16.37 -10.28 14.86
C LYS A 89 -17.46 -9.36 15.39
N PHE A 90 -18.43 -9.93 16.10
CA PHE A 90 -19.35 -9.12 16.90
C PHE A 90 -18.64 -8.58 18.15
N SER A 91 -18.88 -7.30 18.45
CA SER A 91 -18.60 -6.72 19.77
C SER A 91 -19.85 -6.72 20.66
N GLU A 92 -21.04 -6.67 20.04
CA GLU A 92 -22.35 -6.82 20.69
C GLU A 92 -23.26 -7.64 19.77
N ALA A 93 -24.04 -8.58 20.34
CA ALA A 93 -24.94 -9.42 19.57
C ALA A 93 -26.15 -9.85 20.44
N VAL A 94 -27.35 -9.37 20.09
CA VAL A 94 -28.63 -9.73 20.74
C VAL A 94 -29.60 -10.14 19.65
N ASN A 95 -30.09 -11.36 19.71
CA ASN A 95 -31.03 -11.95 18.75
C ASN A 95 -30.54 -11.79 17.29
N VAL A 96 -29.28 -12.09 17.03
CA VAL A 96 -28.65 -11.97 15.70
C VAL A 96 -27.89 -13.24 15.34
N ARG A 97 -27.86 -13.55 14.04
CA ARG A 97 -27.03 -14.60 13.43
C ARG A 97 -26.25 -13.99 12.25
N SER A 98 -25.20 -14.69 11.87
CA SER A 98 -24.40 -14.34 10.69
C SER A 98 -24.02 -15.57 9.88
N GLU A 99 -23.87 -15.39 8.57
CA GLU A 99 -23.37 -16.35 7.60
C GLU A 99 -22.23 -15.72 6.82
N PRO A 100 -20.98 -16.24 6.97
CA PRO A 100 -20.55 -17.27 7.90
C PRO A 100 -20.71 -16.85 9.38
N PRO A 101 -20.73 -17.82 10.33
CA PRO A 101 -20.76 -17.50 11.76
C PRO A 101 -19.56 -16.65 12.17
N LEU A 102 -19.78 -15.61 12.98
CA LEU A 102 -18.72 -14.76 13.52
C LEU A 102 -18.22 -15.30 14.89
N PRO A 103 -16.89 -15.17 15.21
CA PRO A 103 -15.86 -14.53 14.38
C PRO A 103 -15.47 -15.36 13.17
N THR A 104 -15.15 -14.69 12.06
CA THR A 104 -14.66 -15.33 10.84
C THR A 104 -13.51 -14.57 10.22
N ARG A 105 -12.68 -15.27 9.43
CA ARG A 105 -11.65 -14.68 8.59
C ARG A 105 -11.95 -14.96 7.13
N LEU A 106 -11.83 -13.94 6.32
CA LEU A 106 -12.09 -13.97 4.88
C LEU A 106 -10.87 -13.45 4.14
N VAL A 107 -10.59 -14.00 2.96
CA VAL A 107 -9.59 -13.46 2.03
C VAL A 107 -10.33 -12.79 0.89
N ILE A 108 -10.19 -11.48 0.79
CA ILE A 108 -10.86 -10.64 -0.20
C ILE A 108 -10.00 -10.55 -1.45
N LYS A 109 -10.58 -10.86 -2.60
CA LYS A 109 -9.90 -10.87 -3.90
C LYS A 109 -9.38 -9.47 -4.27
N PRO A 110 -8.29 -9.39 -5.06
CA PRO A 110 -7.77 -8.13 -5.57
C PRO A 110 -8.79 -7.36 -6.40
N GLN A 111 -8.75 -6.03 -6.32
CA GLN A 111 -9.45 -5.09 -7.20
C GLN A 111 -10.92 -5.47 -7.45
N GLY A 112 -11.72 -5.60 -6.37
CA GLY A 112 -13.11 -6.01 -6.53
C GLY A 112 -13.93 -5.98 -5.26
N GLU A 113 -15.20 -6.27 -5.43
CA GLU A 113 -16.19 -6.40 -4.37
C GLU A 113 -16.38 -7.88 -4.01
N THR A 114 -16.47 -8.17 -2.74
CA THR A 114 -16.73 -9.52 -2.23
C THR A 114 -17.80 -9.42 -1.16
N PRO A 115 -19.02 -9.97 -1.37
CA PRO A 115 -19.98 -10.18 -0.29
C PRO A 115 -19.35 -11.09 0.77
N GLY A 116 -19.27 -10.60 2.01
CA GLY A 116 -18.47 -11.27 3.04
C GLY A 116 -19.28 -11.91 4.13
N VAL A 117 -20.17 -11.14 4.79
CA VAL A 117 -20.95 -11.60 5.95
C VAL A 117 -22.39 -11.15 5.81
N HIS A 118 -23.30 -12.09 5.85
CA HIS A 118 -24.73 -11.84 5.93
C HIS A 118 -25.16 -11.84 7.39
N ILE A 119 -25.86 -10.81 7.86
CA ILE A 119 -26.29 -10.62 9.24
C ILE A 119 -27.81 -10.45 9.26
N HIS A 120 -28.52 -11.28 10.05
CA HIS A 120 -29.96 -11.27 10.15
C HIS A 120 -30.46 -11.56 11.58
N ALA A 121 -31.71 -11.24 11.87
CA ALA A 121 -32.33 -11.56 13.14
C ALA A 121 -32.45 -13.08 13.33
N ALA A 122 -32.11 -13.61 14.52
CA ALA A 122 -32.25 -15.01 14.83
C ALA A 122 -33.75 -15.44 15.01
N ASP A 123 -34.55 -14.57 15.61
CA ASP A 123 -36.02 -14.64 15.62
C ASP A 123 -36.59 -13.31 15.13
N PRO A 124 -37.21 -13.28 13.93
CA PRO A 124 -37.70 -12.03 13.32
C PRO A 124 -38.87 -11.36 14.08
N ARG A 125 -39.47 -12.06 15.07
CA ARG A 125 -40.54 -11.52 15.92
C ARG A 125 -40.01 -10.70 17.10
N LEU A 126 -38.72 -10.80 17.39
CA LEU A 126 -38.09 -10.15 18.52
C LEU A 126 -37.21 -9.00 18.00
N GLY A 127 -37.04 -7.95 18.80
CA GLY A 127 -36.04 -6.92 18.54
C GLY A 127 -34.62 -7.51 18.50
N PHE A 128 -33.77 -6.97 17.67
CA PHE A 128 -32.37 -7.39 17.57
C PHE A 128 -31.46 -6.17 17.56
N HIS A 129 -30.22 -6.41 17.99
CA HIS A 129 -29.18 -5.39 18.01
C HIS A 129 -27.81 -6.03 17.85
N TYR A 130 -26.93 -5.39 17.09
CA TYR A 130 -25.54 -5.82 16.97
C TYR A 130 -24.61 -4.66 16.72
N ARG A 131 -23.36 -4.88 17.10
CA ARG A 131 -22.20 -4.12 16.63
C ARG A 131 -21.14 -5.12 16.20
N PHE A 132 -20.42 -4.79 15.13
CA PHE A 132 -19.31 -5.60 14.66
C PHE A 132 -18.07 -4.73 14.47
N SER A 133 -16.92 -5.40 14.46
CA SER A 133 -15.65 -4.82 14.01
C SER A 133 -15.09 -5.65 12.88
N ALA A 134 -14.49 -4.98 11.91
CA ALA A 134 -13.72 -5.60 10.82
C ALA A 134 -12.29 -5.05 10.88
N THR A 135 -11.32 -5.95 11.06
CA THR A 135 -9.90 -5.65 10.98
C THR A 135 -9.37 -6.25 9.70
N TYR A 136 -8.58 -5.52 8.94
CA TYR A 136 -8.03 -6.00 7.67
C TYR A 136 -6.50 -5.89 7.64
N MET A 137 -5.88 -6.82 6.90
CA MET A 137 -4.43 -6.93 6.78
C MET A 137 -4.05 -7.28 5.35
N PRO A 138 -3.04 -6.61 4.74
CA PRO A 138 -2.52 -6.98 3.43
C PRO A 138 -2.06 -8.44 3.38
N GLY A 139 -2.26 -9.09 2.24
CA GLY A 139 -1.85 -10.48 2.02
C GLY A 139 -2.88 -11.52 2.45
N ASP A 140 -2.68 -12.74 1.99
CA ASP A 140 -3.49 -13.91 2.35
C ASP A 140 -2.94 -14.52 3.65
N VAL A 141 -3.78 -14.58 4.68
CA VAL A 141 -3.46 -15.16 6.00
C VAL A 141 -3.14 -16.66 5.93
N HIS A 142 -3.52 -17.34 4.86
CA HIS A 142 -3.28 -18.76 4.61
C HIS A 142 -2.06 -19.02 3.72
N ALA A 143 -1.43 -17.96 3.20
CA ALA A 143 -0.27 -18.09 2.32
C ALA A 143 0.92 -18.72 3.06
N VAL A 144 1.64 -19.58 2.34
CA VAL A 144 2.87 -20.22 2.84
C VAL A 144 4.02 -19.78 1.95
N MET A 145 4.92 -18.99 2.53
CA MET A 145 6.10 -18.51 1.84
C MET A 145 7.04 -19.67 1.46
N ASP A 146 7.58 -19.61 0.27
CA ASP A 146 8.65 -20.51 -0.17
C ASP A 146 10.02 -19.98 0.30
N GLU A 147 10.56 -20.57 1.35
CA GLU A 147 11.86 -20.21 1.95
C GLU A 147 13.06 -20.52 1.04
N SER A 148 12.86 -21.31 -0.02
CA SER A 148 13.91 -21.62 -1.01
C SER A 148 14.17 -20.46 -1.97
N VAL A 149 13.24 -19.49 -2.06
CA VAL A 149 13.36 -18.33 -2.96
C VAL A 149 14.57 -17.47 -2.61
N ARG A 150 15.23 -17.00 -3.67
CA ARG A 150 16.30 -16.01 -3.61
C ARG A 150 15.88 -14.79 -4.41
N TYR A 151 16.03 -13.63 -3.85
CA TYR A 151 15.64 -12.35 -4.45
C TYR A 151 16.83 -11.74 -5.19
N ARG A 152 16.61 -11.15 -6.33
CA ARG A 152 17.64 -10.32 -6.99
C ARG A 152 17.91 -9.08 -6.14
N LEU A 153 19.08 -8.48 -6.32
CA LEU A 153 19.34 -7.14 -5.80
C LEU A 153 18.32 -6.18 -6.41
N PRO A 154 17.73 -5.26 -5.61
CA PRO A 154 16.68 -4.36 -6.06
C PRO A 154 17.20 -3.13 -6.84
N PHE A 155 18.35 -3.26 -7.49
CA PHE A 155 19.00 -2.25 -8.31
C PHE A 155 19.77 -2.89 -9.47
N PRO A 156 20.15 -2.16 -10.53
CA PRO A 156 20.87 -2.68 -11.69
C PRO A 156 22.19 -3.36 -11.32
N ALA A 157 22.52 -4.46 -11.99
CA ALA A 157 23.68 -5.32 -11.64
C ALA A 157 25.06 -4.64 -11.75
N HIS A 158 25.17 -3.55 -12.52
CA HIS A 158 26.41 -2.78 -12.69
C HIS A 158 26.63 -1.70 -11.62
N ASP A 159 25.68 -1.57 -10.68
CA ASP A 159 25.78 -0.62 -9.58
C ASP A 159 26.25 -1.34 -8.30
N GLN A 160 26.95 -0.57 -7.44
CA GLN A 160 27.39 -1.04 -6.13
C GLN A 160 26.91 -0.12 -5.03
N PHE A 161 26.33 -0.71 -3.98
CA PHE A 161 25.84 0.03 -2.82
C PHE A 161 26.16 -0.68 -1.52
N THR A 162 26.32 0.11 -0.46
CA THR A 162 26.61 -0.41 0.88
C THR A 162 25.32 -0.58 1.67
N VAL A 163 25.18 -1.68 2.39
CA VAL A 163 24.11 -1.89 3.37
C VAL A 163 24.36 -0.95 4.55
N ALA A 164 23.51 0.05 4.71
CA ALA A 164 23.56 1.01 5.80
C ALA A 164 22.98 0.45 7.10
N GLN A 165 21.96 -0.43 6.99
CA GLN A 165 21.35 -1.13 8.12
C GLN A 165 20.87 -2.52 7.67
N GLY A 166 21.21 -3.57 8.40
CA GLY A 166 20.79 -4.94 8.15
C GLY A 166 19.62 -5.40 9.03
N PHE A 167 19.38 -6.71 9.07
CA PHE A 167 18.37 -7.33 9.93
C PHE A 167 18.59 -7.03 11.40
N GLY A 168 17.54 -6.64 12.13
CA GLY A 168 17.62 -6.27 13.53
C GLY A 168 18.40 -4.99 13.80
N GLY A 169 18.59 -4.15 12.79
CA GLY A 169 19.28 -2.88 12.90
C GLY A 169 18.63 -1.95 13.93
N LYS A 170 19.48 -1.30 14.75
CA LYS A 170 19.05 -0.61 15.98
C LYS A 170 18.25 0.66 15.72
N PHE A 171 18.38 1.28 14.55
CA PHE A 171 17.74 2.55 14.28
C PHE A 171 16.24 2.39 14.02
N SER A 172 15.83 1.51 13.08
CA SER A 172 14.43 1.34 12.66
C SER A 172 13.99 -0.12 12.50
N HIS A 173 14.92 -1.11 12.45
CA HIS A 173 14.61 -2.51 12.20
C HIS A 173 14.38 -3.32 13.49
N HIS A 174 13.45 -2.88 14.35
CA HIS A 174 13.20 -3.51 15.65
C HIS A 174 11.72 -3.86 15.91
N ASP A 175 10.81 -3.46 15.03
CA ASP A 175 9.39 -3.86 15.09
C ASP A 175 9.11 -5.07 14.19
N ALA A 176 7.93 -5.68 14.35
CA ALA A 176 7.56 -6.89 13.63
C ALA A 176 7.58 -6.73 12.09
N GLN A 177 7.26 -5.54 11.58
CA GLN A 177 7.18 -5.30 10.14
C GLN A 177 8.54 -5.04 9.49
N ASN A 178 9.56 -4.64 10.26
CA ASN A 178 10.85 -4.18 9.78
C ASN A 178 12.05 -4.97 10.31
N GLN A 179 11.86 -5.90 11.26
CA GLN A 179 12.96 -6.65 11.87
C GLN A 179 13.92 -7.31 10.86
N TYR A 180 13.38 -7.75 9.72
CA TYR A 180 14.16 -8.36 8.64
C TYR A 180 14.22 -7.44 7.41
N ALA A 181 14.26 -6.14 7.61
CA ALA A 181 14.51 -5.19 6.55
C ALA A 181 16.00 -4.94 6.32
N VAL A 182 16.34 -4.42 5.17
CA VAL A 182 17.67 -3.92 4.82
C VAL A 182 17.55 -2.52 4.23
N ASP A 183 18.36 -1.60 4.73
CA ASP A 183 18.53 -0.26 4.18
C ASP A 183 19.81 -0.24 3.33
N ILE A 184 19.62 0.02 2.03
CA ILE A 184 20.70 0.07 1.06
C ILE A 184 20.97 1.53 0.75
N GLY A 185 22.11 2.06 1.21
CA GLY A 185 22.51 3.45 0.96
C GLY A 185 22.76 3.65 -0.52
N MET A 186 21.93 4.49 -1.16
CA MET A 186 22.08 4.81 -2.58
C MET A 186 21.63 6.25 -2.88
N PRO A 187 22.27 6.92 -3.85
CA PRO A 187 21.88 8.28 -4.24
C PRO A 187 20.43 8.35 -4.71
N GLU A 188 19.77 9.48 -4.46
CA GLU A 188 18.47 9.75 -5.07
C GLU A 188 18.55 9.65 -6.59
N GLY A 189 17.46 9.17 -7.22
CA GLY A 189 17.39 9.00 -8.67
C GLY A 189 18.00 7.69 -9.19
N THR A 190 18.51 6.81 -8.31
CA THR A 190 18.97 5.47 -8.71
C THR A 190 17.78 4.60 -9.09
N PRO A 191 17.82 3.86 -10.22
CA PRO A 191 16.74 2.95 -10.58
C PRO A 191 16.53 1.86 -9.53
N VAL A 192 15.30 1.72 -9.05
CA VAL A 192 14.86 0.62 -8.18
C VAL A 192 14.13 -0.40 -9.05
N ILE A 193 14.55 -1.67 -9.00
CA ILE A 193 14.01 -2.73 -9.84
C ILE A 193 13.34 -3.82 -8.99
N ALA A 194 12.39 -4.55 -9.59
CA ALA A 194 11.71 -5.66 -8.96
C ALA A 194 12.69 -6.80 -8.62
N ALA A 195 12.77 -7.17 -7.36
CA ALA A 195 13.64 -8.26 -6.90
C ALA A 195 13.11 -9.66 -7.25
N ARG A 196 11.81 -9.76 -7.58
CA ARG A 196 11.10 -11.00 -7.95
C ARG A 196 9.82 -10.67 -8.72
N ASP A 197 9.38 -11.59 -9.59
CA ASP A 197 8.09 -11.49 -10.28
C ASP A 197 6.92 -11.36 -9.31
N GLY A 198 5.91 -10.58 -9.67
CA GLY A 198 4.73 -10.42 -8.83
C GLY A 198 3.68 -9.50 -9.41
N VAL A 199 2.80 -9.03 -8.53
CA VAL A 199 1.76 -8.04 -8.84
C VAL A 199 1.89 -6.88 -7.88
N VAL A 200 1.87 -5.66 -8.39
CA VAL A 200 1.86 -4.44 -7.56
C VAL A 200 0.59 -4.41 -6.73
N MET A 201 0.75 -4.57 -5.43
CA MET A 201 -0.36 -4.63 -4.48
C MET A 201 -0.80 -3.25 -4.04
N THR A 202 0.15 -2.41 -3.60
CA THR A 202 -0.09 -1.02 -3.21
C THR A 202 1.02 -0.13 -3.75
N LEU A 203 0.72 1.14 -3.90
CA LEU A 203 1.64 2.16 -4.38
C LEU A 203 1.31 3.49 -3.70
N ASP A 204 2.27 4.06 -2.99
CA ASP A 204 2.30 5.46 -2.56
C ASP A 204 3.44 6.16 -3.30
N ASN A 205 3.13 7.28 -3.98
CA ASN A 205 4.06 7.91 -4.93
C ASN A 205 4.07 9.44 -4.85
N ASP A 206 3.30 10.02 -3.93
CA ASP A 206 2.98 11.44 -3.90
C ASP A 206 3.37 12.13 -2.58
N PHE A 207 4.04 11.43 -1.69
CA PHE A 207 4.63 12.03 -0.50
C PHE A 207 5.93 12.76 -0.82
N TYR A 208 6.18 13.88 -0.13
CA TYR A 208 7.41 14.65 -0.26
C TYR A 208 8.03 14.96 1.10
N GLY A 209 9.36 15.13 1.08
CA GLY A 209 10.18 15.45 2.24
C GLY A 209 10.45 14.25 3.15
N ALA A 210 11.49 14.41 3.95
CA ALA A 210 11.99 13.43 4.90
C ALA A 210 12.31 14.09 6.24
N GLY A 211 12.54 13.26 7.25
CA GLY A 211 13.02 13.70 8.55
C GLY A 211 12.75 12.69 9.65
N LEU A 212 13.28 12.98 10.84
CA LEU A 212 13.24 12.08 12.01
C LEU A 212 12.07 12.38 12.96
N ASP A 213 11.10 13.17 12.54
CA ASP A 213 9.86 13.37 13.27
C ASP A 213 8.85 12.28 12.87
N MET A 214 8.72 11.26 13.71
CA MET A 214 7.83 10.11 13.48
C MET A 214 6.36 10.54 13.32
N ALA A 215 5.90 11.53 14.07
CA ALA A 215 4.52 12.00 13.97
C ALA A 215 4.23 12.71 12.63
N ARG A 216 5.27 13.26 12.01
CA ARG A 216 5.16 13.96 10.74
C ARG A 216 5.45 13.07 9.53
N TYR A 217 6.38 12.13 9.64
CA TYR A 217 6.95 11.40 8.51
C TYR A 217 6.76 9.88 8.58
N GLY A 218 6.33 9.32 9.70
CA GLY A 218 6.31 7.88 9.94
C GLY A 218 5.48 7.05 8.94
N ASP A 219 4.41 7.63 8.41
CA ASP A 219 3.49 7.01 7.46
C ASP A 219 3.56 7.63 6.04
N ARG A 220 4.65 8.34 5.71
CA ARG A 220 4.76 9.17 4.50
C ARG A 220 5.92 8.83 3.60
N ALA A 221 6.40 7.61 3.66
CA ALA A 221 7.37 7.11 2.70
C ALA A 221 6.66 6.67 1.41
N ASN A 222 7.10 7.20 0.26
CA ASN A 222 6.69 6.61 -1.01
C ASN A 222 7.16 5.18 -1.07
N ASN A 223 6.25 4.27 -1.43
CA ASN A 223 6.56 2.85 -1.40
C ASN A 223 5.78 2.08 -2.46
N ILE A 224 6.34 0.95 -2.86
CA ILE A 224 5.71 -0.04 -3.71
C ILE A 224 5.72 -1.36 -2.95
N ARG A 225 4.56 -2.00 -2.83
CA ARG A 225 4.42 -3.36 -2.31
C ARG A 225 4.07 -4.30 -3.46
N ILE A 226 4.82 -5.38 -3.62
CA ILE A 226 4.60 -6.39 -4.65
C ILE A 226 4.27 -7.71 -3.96
N VAL A 227 3.10 -8.29 -4.28
CA VAL A 227 2.75 -9.64 -3.83
C VAL A 227 3.24 -10.68 -4.83
N HIS A 228 3.90 -11.71 -4.32
CA HIS A 228 4.45 -12.83 -5.08
C HIS A 228 3.51 -14.03 -5.11
N ALA A 229 3.80 -15.01 -5.97
CA ALA A 229 2.95 -16.19 -6.15
C ALA A 229 2.76 -17.06 -4.89
N ASP A 230 3.73 -17.02 -3.96
CA ASP A 230 3.67 -17.71 -2.67
C ASP A 230 3.03 -16.88 -1.55
N GLY A 231 2.47 -15.70 -1.88
CA GLY A 231 1.82 -14.79 -0.95
C GLY A 231 2.77 -13.95 -0.09
N SER A 232 4.09 -14.11 -0.23
CA SER A 232 5.05 -13.16 0.35
C SER A 232 4.96 -11.81 -0.37
N MET A 233 5.34 -10.73 0.30
CA MET A 233 5.23 -9.38 -0.22
C MET A 233 6.56 -8.64 -0.09
N ALA A 234 7.14 -8.18 -1.21
CA ALA A 234 8.29 -7.29 -1.18
C ALA A 234 7.84 -5.84 -1.02
N VAL A 235 8.52 -5.09 -0.16
CA VAL A 235 8.32 -3.65 0.06
C VAL A 235 9.58 -2.91 -0.36
N TYR A 236 9.38 -1.87 -1.16
CA TYR A 236 10.40 -0.93 -1.61
C TYR A 236 9.98 0.45 -1.13
N ALA A 237 10.69 1.04 -0.18
CA ALA A 237 10.27 2.31 0.43
C ALA A 237 11.35 3.40 0.34
N HIS A 238 10.97 4.62 0.73
CA HIS A 238 11.70 5.88 0.60
C HIS A 238 11.95 6.28 -0.85
N LEU A 239 11.06 5.89 -1.76
CA LEU A 239 11.15 6.18 -3.19
C LEU A 239 10.99 7.67 -3.47
N GLN A 240 11.56 8.13 -4.57
CA GLN A 240 11.41 9.51 -5.03
C GLN A 240 9.98 9.76 -5.50
N MET A 241 9.45 10.93 -5.11
CA MET A 241 8.09 11.35 -5.46
C MET A 241 7.87 11.37 -6.98
N GLU A 242 6.70 10.87 -7.42
CA GLU A 242 6.24 10.89 -8.82
C GLU A 242 7.18 10.18 -9.82
N THR A 243 7.93 9.16 -9.34
CA THR A 243 8.83 8.39 -10.21
C THR A 243 8.37 6.97 -10.48
N ALA A 244 7.25 6.52 -9.89
CA ALA A 244 6.71 5.18 -10.12
C ALA A 244 6.39 4.97 -11.61
N ARG A 245 6.85 3.82 -12.14
CA ARG A 245 6.65 3.39 -13.54
C ARG A 245 5.63 2.28 -13.66
N VAL A 246 5.02 1.91 -12.54
CA VAL A 246 4.03 0.85 -12.41
C VAL A 246 2.77 1.39 -11.76
N HIS A 247 1.68 0.63 -11.79
CA HIS A 247 0.41 0.97 -11.14
C HIS A 247 -0.14 -0.22 -10.37
N VAL A 248 -1.05 0.02 -9.44
CA VAL A 248 -1.71 -1.03 -8.66
C VAL A 248 -2.39 -2.04 -9.59
N GLY A 249 -2.14 -3.32 -9.37
CA GLY A 249 -2.60 -4.43 -10.21
C GLY A 249 -1.69 -4.78 -11.39
N ALA A 250 -0.65 -3.98 -11.69
CA ALA A 250 0.31 -4.31 -12.73
C ALA A 250 1.09 -5.58 -12.38
N ARG A 251 1.32 -6.46 -13.37
CA ARG A 251 2.27 -7.57 -13.27
C ARG A 251 3.67 -7.04 -13.58
N VAL A 252 4.62 -7.41 -12.76
CA VAL A 252 6.03 -7.05 -12.94
C VAL A 252 6.90 -8.30 -12.98
N GLN A 253 7.98 -8.22 -13.76
CA GLN A 253 9.00 -9.25 -13.83
C GLN A 253 10.24 -8.84 -13.02
N ALA A 254 10.97 -9.82 -12.49
CA ALA A 254 12.23 -9.57 -11.81
C ALA A 254 13.20 -8.80 -12.72
N GLY A 255 13.75 -7.68 -12.23
CA GLY A 255 14.59 -6.78 -13.00
C GLY A 255 13.86 -5.62 -13.70
N GLU A 256 12.53 -5.60 -13.69
CA GLU A 256 11.75 -4.48 -14.22
C GLU A 256 11.89 -3.23 -13.32
N THR A 257 12.08 -2.06 -13.91
CA THR A 257 12.19 -0.80 -13.17
C THR A 257 10.85 -0.40 -12.58
N LEU A 258 10.82 -0.22 -11.26
CA LEU A 258 9.63 0.16 -10.49
C LEU A 258 9.51 1.67 -10.30
N ALA A 259 10.59 2.30 -9.87
CA ALA A 259 10.68 3.74 -9.53
C ALA A 259 12.14 4.17 -9.44
N LEU A 260 12.38 5.36 -8.93
CA LEU A 260 13.71 5.84 -8.54
C LEU A 260 13.82 5.89 -7.01
N SER A 261 15.03 5.62 -6.47
CA SER A 261 15.35 5.80 -5.06
C SER A 261 15.24 7.26 -4.66
N GLY A 262 14.90 7.52 -3.41
CA GLY A 262 14.72 8.87 -2.89
C GLY A 262 15.11 8.98 -1.43
N ASP A 263 14.50 9.98 -0.79
CA ASP A 263 14.61 10.27 0.64
C ASP A 263 13.26 10.82 1.12
N THR A 264 12.21 9.98 1.12
CA THR A 264 10.86 10.39 1.55
C THR A 264 10.44 9.68 2.82
N GLY A 265 9.67 10.35 3.69
CA GLY A 265 9.16 9.78 4.92
C GLY A 265 10.13 9.82 6.10
N TYR A 266 10.02 8.85 7.04
CA TYR A 266 10.92 8.76 8.19
C TYR A 266 12.27 8.23 7.76
N SER A 267 13.18 9.13 7.44
CA SER A 267 14.49 8.84 6.88
C SER A 267 15.53 9.86 7.38
N SER A 268 16.78 9.40 7.53
CA SER A 268 17.94 10.21 7.89
C SER A 268 18.81 10.59 6.69
N GLY A 269 18.49 10.10 5.50
CA GLY A 269 19.23 10.36 4.26
C GLY A 269 18.89 9.38 3.15
N PRO A 270 19.32 9.63 1.92
CA PRO A 270 18.96 8.83 0.75
C PRO A 270 19.32 7.34 0.88
N HIS A 271 18.34 6.45 0.76
CA HIS A 271 18.50 5.00 0.77
C HIS A 271 17.25 4.30 0.21
N LEU A 272 17.37 3.04 -0.11
CA LEU A 272 16.26 2.12 -0.36
C LEU A 272 16.05 1.26 0.87
N HIS A 273 14.88 1.36 1.50
CA HIS A 273 14.41 0.37 2.47
C HIS A 273 13.76 -0.78 1.72
N PHE A 274 14.25 -2.00 1.95
CA PHE A 274 13.74 -3.21 1.32
C PHE A 274 13.47 -4.30 2.36
N CYS A 275 12.27 -4.89 2.35
CA CYS A 275 11.96 -6.05 3.18
C CYS A 275 10.97 -6.99 2.50
N ILE A 276 10.93 -8.23 2.98
CA ILE A 276 9.90 -9.20 2.62
C ILE A 276 8.97 -9.35 3.82
N GLN A 277 7.67 -9.21 3.56
CA GLN A 277 6.63 -9.29 4.58
C GLN A 277 5.63 -10.40 4.27
N GLN A 278 4.94 -10.86 5.30
CA GLN A 278 3.87 -11.85 5.23
C GLN A 278 2.77 -11.49 6.22
N ASN A 279 1.51 -11.82 5.87
CA ASN A 279 0.40 -11.79 6.82
C ASN A 279 0.43 -13.10 7.63
N ARG A 280 0.84 -13.03 8.88
CA ARG A 280 0.82 -14.16 9.81
C ARG A 280 -0.26 -13.94 10.86
N ASN A 281 -1.34 -14.71 10.77
CA ASN A 281 -2.43 -14.67 11.74
C ASN A 281 -3.04 -13.27 11.95
N MET A 282 -3.24 -12.49 10.87
CA MET A 282 -3.74 -11.11 10.88
C MET A 282 -2.74 -10.11 11.48
N GLU A 283 -1.48 -10.43 11.47
CA GLU A 283 -0.38 -9.53 11.78
C GLU A 283 0.58 -9.45 10.59
N LEU A 284 0.97 -8.25 10.20
CA LEU A 284 1.95 -8.02 9.15
C LEU A 284 3.35 -8.09 9.76
N VAL A 285 4.12 -9.08 9.34
CA VAL A 285 5.47 -9.30 9.86
C VAL A 285 6.48 -9.37 8.72
N SER A 286 7.67 -8.84 8.95
CA SER A 286 8.80 -9.11 8.07
C SER A 286 9.32 -10.53 8.29
N VAL A 287 9.89 -11.11 7.24
CA VAL A 287 10.46 -12.46 7.27
C VAL A 287 11.89 -12.44 6.72
N PRO A 288 12.80 -13.29 7.25
CA PRO A 288 14.15 -13.35 6.75
C PRO A 288 14.15 -13.82 5.28
N PHE A 289 15.04 -13.22 4.50
CA PHE A 289 15.21 -13.54 3.08
C PHE A 289 16.69 -13.56 2.71
N LYS A 290 17.01 -14.01 1.51
CA LYS A 290 18.36 -14.00 0.95
C LYS A 290 18.36 -13.39 -0.44
N PHE A 291 19.40 -12.63 -0.75
CA PHE A 291 19.67 -12.24 -2.13
C PHE A 291 20.36 -13.35 -2.92
N ALA A 292 20.12 -13.38 -4.23
CA ALA A 292 20.72 -14.33 -5.16
C ALA A 292 22.03 -13.74 -5.69
N ASP A 293 23.15 -14.20 -5.14
CA ASP A 293 24.48 -13.92 -5.67
C ASP A 293 25.24 -15.25 -5.90
N THR A 294 24.87 -16.25 -5.11
CA THR A 294 25.38 -17.62 -5.21
C THR A 294 24.20 -18.60 -5.20
N ALA A 295 24.44 -19.85 -5.53
CA ALA A 295 23.40 -20.90 -5.47
C ALA A 295 22.74 -21.02 -4.07
N SER A 296 23.46 -20.70 -2.98
CA SER A 296 22.94 -20.70 -1.60
C SER A 296 22.25 -19.39 -1.21
N GLY A 297 22.48 -18.30 -1.97
CA GLY A 297 22.11 -16.94 -1.60
C GLY A 297 22.86 -16.44 -0.35
N PHE A 298 22.73 -15.14 -0.06
CA PHE A 298 23.34 -14.52 1.14
C PHE A 298 22.35 -13.63 1.87
N VAL A 299 22.57 -13.48 3.18
CA VAL A 299 21.84 -12.55 4.05
C VAL A 299 22.54 -11.20 4.01
N PRO A 300 21.83 -10.08 3.72
CA PRO A 300 22.44 -8.76 3.76
C PRO A 300 22.83 -8.36 5.19
N MET A 301 24.07 -7.92 5.38
CA MET A 301 24.59 -7.49 6.68
C MET A 301 25.09 -6.03 6.58
N GLU A 302 24.95 -5.28 7.67
CA GLU A 302 25.46 -3.90 7.77
C GLU A 302 26.94 -3.83 7.38
N GLY A 303 27.29 -2.83 6.57
CA GLY A 303 28.64 -2.64 6.01
C GLY A 303 28.98 -3.50 4.79
N MET A 304 28.13 -4.47 4.41
CA MET A 304 28.33 -5.27 3.21
C MET A 304 28.13 -4.43 1.95
N VAL A 305 29.02 -4.59 0.97
CA VAL A 305 28.86 -4.01 -0.36
C VAL A 305 28.10 -5.00 -1.22
N LEU A 306 27.02 -4.57 -1.83
CA LEU A 306 26.14 -5.33 -2.72
C LEU A 306 26.41 -4.92 -4.17
N GLY A 307 26.31 -5.86 -5.11
CA GLY A 307 26.54 -5.66 -6.54
C GLY A 307 27.97 -5.97 -6.97
N GLU A 308 28.21 -5.98 -8.28
CA GLU A 308 29.52 -6.25 -8.88
C GLU A 308 30.23 -4.94 -9.28
N PRO A 309 31.59 -4.92 -9.22
CA PRO A 309 32.38 -3.74 -9.62
C PRO A 309 32.32 -3.50 -11.13
#